data_87037a6416172736332b42e1c3c9b38c
#
_entry.id   87037a6416172736332b42e1c3c9b38c
#
_cell.length_a   1.000
_cell.length_b   1.000
_cell.length_c   1.000
_cell.angle_alpha   90.00
_cell.angle_beta   90.00
_cell.angle_gamma   90.00
#
_symmetry.space_group_name_H-M   'P 1'
#
loop_
_entity.id
_entity.type
_entity.pdbx_description
1 polymer ?
#
loop_
_entity_poly.entity_id
_entity_poly.type
_entity_poly.pdbx_seq_one_letter_code
_entity_poly.pdbx_strand_id
1 'polypeptide(L)'
;MIYRVALTLGLLLLMGCTQNTGSNLEPRDRPLRPVYVIKPADAARIQYSILDGINSLRRAGGQQTLTFNTKLNAAAATHARDMSVQNRAWHFGSDGSSPLDRMERVGYEGTLLGENISETFESELETLAAWMETPATRTIILAPDAQEMGFSWYQEPGGKIWWTLVTGIEVPS
;
A
#
# COMPACT_ATOMS: atom_id res chain seq x y z
N MET A 1 -3.78 49.03 -78.78
CA MET A 1 -3.71 49.32 -77.36
C MET A 1 -4.85 48.60 -76.73
N ILE A 2 -4.62 47.34 -76.26
CA ILE A 2 -5.64 46.42 -75.82
C ILE A 2 -5.30 46.01 -74.41
N TYR A 3 -6.15 46.43 -73.42
CA TYR A 3 -6.01 46.08 -72.03
C TYR A 3 -6.67 44.72 -71.79
N ARG A 4 -5.92 43.73 -71.32
CA ARG A 4 -6.42 42.44 -70.84
C ARG A 4 -6.68 42.57 -69.36
N VAL A 5 -7.95 42.45 -68.98
CA VAL A 5 -8.37 42.34 -67.59
C VAL A 5 -8.26 40.86 -67.21
N ALA A 6 -7.40 40.53 -66.24
CA ALA A 6 -7.30 39.18 -65.68
C ALA A 6 -8.27 39.06 -64.49
N LEU A 7 -9.24 38.14 -64.62
CA LEU A 7 -10.20 37.81 -63.58
C LEU A 7 -9.57 36.73 -62.67
N THR A 8 -9.15 37.09 -61.48
CA THR A 8 -8.68 36.11 -60.48
C THR A 8 -9.85 35.57 -59.68
N LEU A 9 -10.14 34.29 -59.90
CA LEU A 9 -11.15 33.51 -59.15
C LEU A 9 -10.60 33.12 -57.78
N GLY A 10 -11.05 33.77 -56.71
CA GLY A 10 -10.69 33.43 -55.33
C GLY A 10 -11.45 32.17 -54.85
N LEU A 11 -10.70 31.12 -54.62
CA LEU A 11 -11.18 29.88 -54.01
C LEU A 11 -11.26 30.04 -52.50
N LEU A 12 -12.47 30.21 -51.92
CA LEU A 12 -12.72 30.18 -50.49
C LEU A 12 -12.64 28.74 -50.00
N LEU A 13 -11.58 28.37 -49.30
CA LEU A 13 -11.49 27.15 -48.52
C LEU A 13 -12.27 27.34 -47.21
N LEU A 14 -13.43 26.74 -47.12
CA LEU A 14 -14.16 26.56 -45.85
C LEU A 14 -13.44 25.50 -45.00
N MET A 15 -12.60 25.92 -44.06
CA MET A 15 -12.13 25.04 -42.98
C MET A 15 -13.29 24.75 -42.03
N GLY A 16 -13.91 23.61 -42.18
CA GLY A 16 -14.84 23.06 -41.19
C GLY A 16 -14.09 22.68 -39.93
N CYS A 17 -14.24 23.44 -38.85
CA CYS A 17 -13.84 23.00 -37.50
C CYS A 17 -14.78 21.84 -37.12
N THR A 18 -14.28 20.61 -37.15
CA THR A 18 -14.91 19.50 -36.46
C THR A 18 -14.81 19.76 -34.98
N GLN A 19 -15.88 20.25 -34.36
CA GLN A 19 -16.00 20.27 -32.91
C GLN A 19 -16.00 18.83 -32.44
N ASN A 20 -14.90 18.40 -31.87
CA ASN A 20 -14.81 17.15 -31.09
C ASN A 20 -15.67 17.35 -29.86
N THR A 21 -16.92 16.90 -29.90
CA THR A 21 -17.80 16.79 -28.73
C THR A 21 -17.26 15.64 -27.87
N GLY A 22 -16.10 15.90 -27.23
CA GLY A 22 -15.67 15.12 -26.09
C GLY A 22 -16.80 15.19 -25.06
N SER A 23 -17.43 14.06 -24.79
CA SER A 23 -18.43 13.92 -23.75
C SER A 23 -17.75 14.31 -22.41
N ASN A 24 -17.92 15.58 -22.04
CA ASN A 24 -17.66 16.03 -20.67
C ASN A 24 -18.69 15.35 -19.78
N LEU A 25 -18.45 14.06 -19.44
CA LEU A 25 -19.16 13.43 -18.35
C LEU A 25 -18.77 14.23 -17.10
N GLU A 26 -19.76 14.92 -16.55
CA GLU A 26 -19.61 15.57 -15.25
C GLU A 26 -19.01 14.55 -14.26
N PRO A 27 -18.14 14.96 -13.31
CA PRO A 27 -17.52 14.05 -12.35
C PRO A 27 -18.52 13.19 -11.56
N ARG A 28 -19.82 13.56 -11.56
CA ARG A 28 -20.90 12.83 -10.88
C ARG A 28 -21.38 11.58 -11.59
N ASP A 29 -21.10 11.44 -12.90
CA ASP A 29 -21.58 10.30 -13.72
C ASP A 29 -20.52 9.20 -13.88
N ARG A 30 -19.37 9.36 -13.25
CA ARG A 30 -18.38 8.28 -13.25
C ARG A 30 -18.84 7.20 -12.27
N PRO A 31 -19.06 5.95 -12.71
CA PRO A 31 -19.42 4.86 -11.82
C PRO A 31 -18.39 4.81 -10.66
N LEU A 32 -18.88 4.82 -9.44
CA LEU A 32 -18.02 4.62 -8.28
C LEU A 32 -17.32 3.27 -8.49
N ARG A 33 -16.00 3.24 -8.39
CA ARG A 33 -15.27 1.97 -8.40
C ARG A 33 -15.82 1.11 -7.26
N PRO A 34 -16.11 -0.18 -7.50
CA PRO A 34 -16.52 -1.04 -6.41
C PRO A 34 -15.42 -1.04 -5.34
N VAL A 35 -15.84 -0.87 -4.10
CA VAL A 35 -14.91 -0.93 -2.95
C VAL A 35 -14.28 -2.32 -2.94
N TYR A 36 -12.95 -2.38 -2.96
CA TYR A 36 -12.24 -3.65 -2.76
C TYR A 36 -12.51 -4.15 -1.34
N VAL A 37 -12.94 -5.42 -1.23
CA VAL A 37 -13.23 -6.05 0.06
C VAL A 37 -12.39 -7.30 0.21
N ILE A 38 -11.56 -7.34 1.25
CA ILE A 38 -10.81 -8.54 1.63
C ILE A 38 -11.78 -9.54 2.25
N LYS A 39 -11.93 -10.69 1.60
CA LYS A 39 -12.76 -11.77 2.14
C LYS A 39 -11.96 -12.59 3.16
N PRO A 40 -12.62 -13.16 4.19
CA PRO A 40 -11.92 -14.01 5.16
C PRO A 40 -11.16 -15.18 4.51
N ALA A 41 -11.66 -15.72 3.41
CA ALA A 41 -10.99 -16.78 2.65
C ALA A 41 -9.67 -16.34 1.99
N ASP A 42 -9.46 -15.04 1.78
CA ASP A 42 -8.24 -14.50 1.17
C ASP A 42 -7.12 -14.26 2.21
N ALA A 43 -7.42 -14.32 3.49
CA ALA A 43 -6.48 -13.93 4.54
C ALA A 43 -5.15 -14.70 4.49
N ALA A 44 -5.20 -16.02 4.37
CA ALA A 44 -3.99 -16.84 4.26
C ALA A 44 -3.21 -16.50 2.98
N ARG A 45 -3.88 -16.32 1.85
CA ARG A 45 -3.25 -15.94 0.58
C ARG A 45 -2.51 -14.60 0.72
N ILE A 46 -3.13 -13.60 1.32
CA ILE A 46 -2.54 -12.27 1.53
C ILE A 46 -1.29 -12.37 2.40
N GLN A 47 -1.37 -13.12 3.51
CA GLN A 47 -0.21 -13.32 4.37
C GLN A 47 0.94 -14.04 3.67
N TYR A 48 0.66 -15.11 2.90
CA TYR A 48 1.71 -15.80 2.14
C TYR A 48 2.27 -14.94 1.01
N SER A 49 1.45 -14.15 0.33
CA SER A 49 1.86 -13.25 -0.74
C SER A 49 2.86 -12.20 -0.24
N ILE A 50 2.55 -11.53 0.88
CA ILE A 50 3.46 -10.54 1.46
C ILE A 50 4.77 -11.19 1.95
N LEU A 51 4.69 -12.35 2.62
CA LEU A 51 5.87 -13.07 3.08
C LEU A 51 6.79 -13.47 1.92
N ASP A 52 6.22 -14.01 0.84
CA ASP A 52 6.98 -14.39 -0.35
C ASP A 52 7.59 -13.18 -1.05
N GLY A 53 6.83 -12.08 -1.17
CA GLY A 53 7.32 -10.82 -1.70
C GLY A 53 8.52 -10.28 -0.91
N ILE A 54 8.39 -10.18 0.41
CA ILE A 54 9.47 -9.75 1.31
C ILE A 54 10.68 -10.68 1.18
N ASN A 55 10.45 -11.99 1.24
CA ASN A 55 11.54 -12.97 1.18
C ASN A 55 12.24 -13.00 -0.18
N SER A 56 11.54 -12.69 -1.26
CA SER A 56 12.15 -12.53 -2.57
C SER A 56 13.10 -11.33 -2.63
N LEU A 57 12.69 -10.19 -2.06
CA LEU A 57 13.52 -8.99 -1.95
C LEU A 57 14.75 -9.24 -1.06
N ARG A 58 14.57 -9.92 0.08
CA ARG A 58 15.64 -10.25 1.03
C ARG A 58 16.66 -11.20 0.40
N ARG A 59 16.22 -12.25 -0.29
CA ARG A 59 17.11 -13.15 -1.03
C ARG A 59 17.91 -12.41 -2.11
N ALA A 60 17.27 -11.50 -2.84
CA ALA A 60 17.96 -10.68 -3.84
C ALA A 60 19.04 -9.78 -3.22
N GLY A 61 18.85 -9.34 -1.95
CA GLY A 61 19.81 -8.59 -1.14
C GLY A 61 20.82 -9.45 -0.37
N GLY A 62 20.79 -10.78 -0.52
CA GLY A 62 21.70 -11.69 0.20
C GLY A 62 21.37 -11.89 1.69
N GLN A 63 20.15 -11.51 2.13
CA GLN A 63 19.73 -11.68 3.52
C GLN A 63 18.96 -12.98 3.72
N GLN A 64 18.90 -13.44 4.96
CA GLN A 64 18.08 -14.57 5.36
C GLN A 64 16.59 -14.26 5.20
N THR A 65 15.80 -15.28 4.90
CA THR A 65 14.33 -15.17 4.81
C THR A 65 13.71 -15.04 6.20
N LEU A 66 12.59 -14.33 6.26
CA LEU A 66 11.76 -14.24 7.45
C LEU A 66 10.77 -15.40 7.54
N THR A 67 10.37 -15.73 8.76
CA THR A 67 9.26 -16.63 9.06
C THR A 67 8.14 -15.88 9.75
N PHE A 68 6.89 -16.36 9.66
CA PHE A 68 5.81 -15.80 10.44
C PHE A 68 5.92 -16.19 11.90
N ASN A 69 5.76 -15.19 12.77
CA ASN A 69 5.59 -15.38 14.19
C ASN A 69 4.16 -14.98 14.60
N THR A 70 3.47 -15.87 15.30
CA THR A 70 2.06 -15.67 15.67
C THR A 70 1.86 -14.53 16.68
N LYS A 71 2.84 -14.29 17.57
CA LYS A 71 2.82 -13.19 18.54
C LYS A 71 3.01 -11.85 17.83
N LEU A 72 3.99 -11.74 16.92
CA LEU A 72 4.17 -10.55 16.09
C LEU A 72 2.93 -10.29 15.22
N ASN A 73 2.31 -11.34 14.68
CA ASN A 73 1.08 -11.19 13.90
C ASN A 73 -0.09 -10.68 14.74
N ALA A 74 -0.24 -11.14 15.98
CA ALA A 74 -1.26 -10.66 16.90
C ALA A 74 -1.05 -9.18 17.27
N ALA A 75 0.19 -8.76 17.50
CA ALA A 75 0.53 -7.37 17.75
C ALA A 75 0.19 -6.49 16.54
N ALA A 76 0.56 -6.93 15.32
CA ALA A 76 0.23 -6.24 14.09
C ALA A 76 -1.29 -6.09 13.89
N ALA A 77 -2.06 -7.15 14.16
CA ALA A 77 -3.52 -7.14 14.05
C ALA A 77 -4.16 -6.14 15.03
N THR A 78 -3.69 -6.13 16.27
CA THR A 78 -4.17 -5.21 17.30
C THR A 78 -3.90 -3.77 16.90
N HIS A 79 -2.69 -3.48 16.41
CA HIS A 79 -2.32 -2.13 16.02
C HIS A 79 -3.04 -1.64 14.76
N ALA A 80 -3.20 -2.49 13.75
CA ALA A 80 -3.96 -2.15 12.55
C ALA A 80 -5.40 -1.73 12.89
N ARG A 81 -6.06 -2.45 13.80
CA ARG A 81 -7.39 -2.09 14.28
C ARG A 81 -7.38 -0.79 15.10
N ASP A 82 -6.39 -0.60 15.94
CA ASP A 82 -6.29 0.58 16.79
C ASP A 82 -6.03 1.86 15.97
N MET A 83 -5.21 1.79 14.90
CA MET A 83 -5.05 2.90 13.96
C MET A 83 -6.39 3.31 13.32
N SER A 84 -7.25 2.35 13.01
CA SER A 84 -8.61 2.64 12.50
C SER A 84 -9.46 3.39 13.52
N VAL A 85 -9.42 2.99 14.79
CA VAL A 85 -10.12 3.68 15.88
C VAL A 85 -9.64 5.11 16.04
N GLN A 86 -8.34 5.35 15.92
CA GLN A 86 -7.72 6.67 15.99
C GLN A 86 -7.89 7.49 14.70
N ASN A 87 -8.30 6.83 13.60
CA ASN A 87 -8.29 7.38 12.24
C ASN A 87 -6.92 8.01 11.88
N ARG A 88 -5.84 7.36 12.27
CA ARG A 88 -4.48 7.86 12.11
C ARG A 88 -3.46 6.72 11.97
N ALA A 89 -2.66 6.77 10.88
CA ALA A 89 -1.51 5.88 10.69
C ALA A 89 -0.30 6.44 11.46
N TRP A 90 -0.06 5.95 12.65
CA TRP A 90 1.11 6.27 13.47
C TRP A 90 1.45 5.10 14.40
N HIS A 91 2.64 5.14 15.00
CA HIS A 91 3.19 4.00 15.74
C HIS A 91 2.67 3.83 17.17
N PHE A 92 1.97 4.81 17.74
CA PHE A 92 1.46 4.73 19.11
C PHE A 92 0.00 4.28 19.13
N GLY A 93 -0.33 3.45 20.12
CA GLY A 93 -1.69 3.05 20.39
C GLY A 93 -2.56 4.18 20.93
N SER A 94 -3.90 4.02 20.86
CA SER A 94 -4.87 4.96 21.46
C SER A 94 -4.71 5.07 22.98
N ASP A 95 -4.12 4.07 23.60
CA ASP A 95 -3.74 4.01 25.03
C ASP A 95 -2.33 4.54 25.31
N GLY A 96 -1.64 5.09 24.30
CA GLY A 96 -0.27 5.57 24.38
C GLY A 96 0.81 4.49 24.26
N SER A 97 0.43 3.23 24.02
CA SER A 97 1.42 2.14 23.91
C SER A 97 2.30 2.28 22.67
N SER A 98 3.60 2.06 22.87
CA SER A 98 4.57 1.95 21.80
C SER A 98 4.52 0.58 21.10
N PRO A 99 5.20 0.39 19.97
CA PRO A 99 5.40 -0.93 19.38
C PRO A 99 6.00 -1.95 20.37
N LEU A 100 6.95 -1.53 21.21
CA LEU A 100 7.58 -2.39 22.21
C LEU A 100 6.58 -2.87 23.27
N ASP A 101 5.75 -1.96 23.80
CA ASP A 101 4.71 -2.33 24.77
C ASP A 101 3.72 -3.36 24.18
N ARG A 102 3.45 -3.27 22.87
CA ARG A 102 2.60 -4.25 22.19
C ARG A 102 3.27 -5.63 22.09
N MET A 103 4.60 -5.67 21.86
CA MET A 103 5.35 -6.93 21.87
C MET A 103 5.30 -7.59 23.23
N GLU A 104 5.52 -6.84 24.30
CA GLU A 104 5.44 -7.34 25.68
C GLU A 104 4.04 -7.89 25.99
N ARG A 105 2.98 -7.21 25.60
CA ARG A 105 1.59 -7.63 25.82
C ARG A 105 1.23 -8.95 25.15
N VAL A 106 1.80 -9.23 23.98
CA VAL A 106 1.60 -10.51 23.28
C VAL A 106 2.61 -11.58 23.74
N GLY A 107 3.48 -11.24 24.67
CA GLY A 107 4.51 -12.16 25.22
C GLY A 107 5.56 -12.53 24.17
N TYR A 108 5.91 -11.61 23.26
CA TYR A 108 7.04 -11.82 22.36
C TYR A 108 8.35 -11.64 23.12
N GLU A 109 9.13 -12.72 23.20
CA GLU A 109 10.38 -12.74 23.96
C GLU A 109 11.60 -12.28 23.14
N GLY A 110 11.43 -12.15 21.82
CA GLY A 110 12.47 -11.67 20.91
C GLY A 110 12.69 -10.17 20.97
N THR A 111 13.58 -9.69 20.12
CA THR A 111 13.88 -8.26 19.97
C THR A 111 13.08 -7.67 18.83
N LEU A 112 12.33 -6.60 19.10
CA LEU A 112 11.68 -5.79 18.06
C LEU A 112 12.73 -5.08 17.22
N LEU A 113 12.69 -5.23 15.90
CA LEU A 113 13.56 -4.51 14.98
C LEU A 113 12.89 -3.30 14.33
N GLY A 114 11.58 -3.38 14.10
CA GLY A 114 10.84 -2.26 13.56
C GLY A 114 9.41 -2.60 13.21
N GLU A 115 8.67 -1.54 12.90
CA GLU A 115 7.27 -1.58 12.51
C GLU A 115 7.05 -0.69 11.29
N ASN A 116 6.42 -1.23 10.24
CA ASN A 116 5.90 -0.45 9.12
C ASN A 116 4.38 -0.42 9.20
N ILE A 117 3.83 0.74 8.96
CA ILE A 117 2.39 0.98 8.94
C ILE A 117 2.00 1.69 7.66
N SER A 118 0.75 1.50 7.24
CA SER A 118 0.20 2.16 6.07
C SER A 118 -1.33 2.21 6.13
N GLU A 119 -1.91 3.11 5.34
CA GLU A 119 -3.35 3.20 5.13
C GLU A 119 -3.64 3.39 3.63
N THR A 120 -4.86 3.06 3.20
CA THR A 120 -5.42 3.33 1.86
C THR A 120 -4.98 2.44 0.70
N PHE A 121 -3.86 1.74 0.75
CA PHE A 121 -3.52 0.78 -0.32
C PHE A 121 -4.49 -0.40 -0.33
N GLU A 122 -4.89 -0.83 -1.53
CA GLU A 122 -5.90 -1.88 -1.69
C GLU A 122 -5.32 -3.29 -1.58
N SER A 123 -4.00 -3.47 -1.79
CA SER A 123 -3.35 -4.77 -1.71
C SER A 123 -2.07 -4.76 -0.88
N GLU A 124 -1.71 -5.96 -0.38
CA GLU A 124 -0.48 -6.20 0.36
C GLU A 124 0.77 -5.92 -0.49
N LEU A 125 0.73 -6.18 -1.79
CA LEU A 125 1.88 -5.96 -2.68
C LEU A 125 2.04 -4.49 -3.07
N GLU A 126 0.95 -3.73 -3.22
CA GLU A 126 1.03 -2.27 -3.37
C GLU A 126 1.61 -1.62 -2.11
N THR A 127 1.17 -2.09 -0.94
CA THR A 127 1.71 -1.65 0.35
C THR A 127 3.21 -1.95 0.46
N LEU A 128 3.63 -3.17 0.08
CA LEU A 128 5.04 -3.54 0.06
C LEU A 128 5.85 -2.64 -0.89
N ALA A 129 5.34 -2.39 -2.09
CA ALA A 129 6.01 -1.53 -3.06
C ALA A 129 6.22 -0.11 -2.49
N ALA A 130 5.20 0.48 -1.88
CA ALA A 130 5.29 1.80 -1.25
C ALA A 130 6.29 1.81 -0.09
N TRP A 131 6.32 0.77 0.74
CA TRP A 131 7.33 0.65 1.80
C TRP A 131 8.75 0.51 1.26
N MET A 132 8.92 -0.12 0.10
CA MET A 132 10.24 -0.25 -0.53
C MET A 132 10.72 1.04 -1.20
N GLU A 133 9.84 1.95 -1.57
CA GLU A 133 10.21 3.28 -2.10
C GLU A 133 10.77 4.19 -1.00
N THR A 134 10.29 4.07 0.22
CA THR A 134 10.69 4.93 1.36
C THR A 134 11.89 4.33 2.10
N PRO A 135 13.02 5.05 2.24
CA PRO A 135 14.23 4.49 2.88
C PRO A 135 14.01 3.97 4.30
N ALA A 136 13.24 4.67 5.12
CA ALA A 136 12.99 4.28 6.51
C ALA A 136 12.27 2.92 6.61
N THR A 137 11.16 2.74 5.87
CA THR A 137 10.38 1.50 5.88
C THR A 137 11.10 0.36 5.15
N ARG A 138 11.85 0.66 4.09
CA ARG A 138 12.68 -0.31 3.40
C ARG A 138 13.76 -0.91 4.31
N THR A 139 14.39 -0.08 5.15
CA THR A 139 15.43 -0.53 6.09
C THR A 139 14.88 -1.57 7.06
N ILE A 140 13.62 -1.46 7.51
CA ILE A 140 12.98 -2.43 8.39
C ILE A 140 12.76 -3.77 7.66
N ILE A 141 12.29 -3.73 6.40
CA ILE A 141 12.04 -4.93 5.59
C ILE A 141 13.36 -5.68 5.29
N LEU A 142 14.42 -4.93 5.04
CA LEU A 142 15.73 -5.46 4.67
C LEU A 142 16.73 -5.50 5.83
N ALA A 143 16.26 -5.35 7.08
CA ALA A 143 17.14 -5.45 8.25
C ALA A 143 17.86 -6.81 8.25
N PRO A 144 19.21 -6.83 8.24
CA PRO A 144 19.97 -8.09 8.07
C PRO A 144 19.71 -9.09 9.20
N ASP A 145 19.50 -8.59 10.41
CA ASP A 145 19.29 -9.39 11.61
C ASP A 145 17.84 -9.88 11.77
N ALA A 146 16.89 -9.42 10.95
CA ALA A 146 15.52 -9.85 11.05
C ALA A 146 15.36 -11.34 10.67
N GLN A 147 14.63 -12.07 11.51
CA GLN A 147 14.37 -13.52 11.36
C GLN A 147 12.87 -13.80 11.29
N GLU A 148 12.07 -13.00 11.98
CA GLU A 148 10.65 -13.20 12.11
C GLU A 148 9.87 -11.96 11.71
N MET A 149 8.61 -12.19 11.29
CA MET A 149 7.68 -11.11 11.01
C MET A 149 6.26 -11.45 11.47
N GLY A 150 5.49 -10.40 11.71
CA GLY A 150 4.03 -10.43 11.77
C GLY A 150 3.48 -9.44 10.76
N PHE A 151 2.44 -9.83 10.04
CA PHE A 151 1.75 -8.96 9.10
C PHE A 151 0.24 -9.11 9.23
N SER A 152 -0.43 -8.01 9.44
CA SER A 152 -1.87 -8.01 9.57
C SER A 152 -2.48 -6.71 9.08
N TRP A 153 -3.81 -6.69 8.99
CA TRP A 153 -4.57 -5.53 8.56
C TRP A 153 -5.92 -5.46 9.28
N TYR A 154 -6.50 -4.29 9.20
CA TYR A 154 -7.89 -4.06 9.51
C TYR A 154 -8.55 -3.29 8.37
N GLN A 155 -9.68 -3.78 7.86
CA GLN A 155 -10.46 -3.10 6.84
C GLN A 155 -11.75 -2.54 7.43
N GLU A 156 -11.95 -1.25 7.25
CA GLU A 156 -13.19 -0.56 7.65
C GLU A 156 -14.36 -0.92 6.71
N PRO A 157 -15.61 -0.79 7.18
CA PRO A 157 -16.78 -0.99 6.35
C PRO A 157 -16.79 -0.11 5.09
N GLY A 158 -16.16 1.08 5.16
CA GLY A 158 -15.98 2.00 4.02
C GLY A 158 -14.89 1.59 3.02
N GLY A 159 -14.18 0.48 3.30
CA GLY A 159 -13.16 -0.09 2.42
C GLY A 159 -11.73 0.35 2.73
N LYS A 160 -11.51 1.38 3.55
CA LYS A 160 -10.17 1.79 3.96
C LYS A 160 -9.47 0.65 4.69
N ILE A 161 -8.20 0.40 4.35
CA ILE A 161 -7.40 -0.67 4.94
C ILE A 161 -6.22 -0.07 5.69
N TRP A 162 -5.99 -0.58 6.89
CA TRP A 162 -4.87 -0.26 7.75
C TRP A 162 -3.93 -1.44 7.80
N TRP A 163 -2.69 -1.26 7.38
CA TRP A 163 -1.69 -2.30 7.27
C TRP A 163 -0.62 -2.15 8.33
N THR A 164 -0.20 -3.25 8.93
CA THR A 164 0.91 -3.28 9.89
C THR A 164 1.81 -4.48 9.62
N LEU A 165 3.10 -4.21 9.49
CA LEU A 165 4.19 -5.18 9.47
C LEU A 165 5.07 -4.93 10.69
N VAL A 166 5.42 -6.00 11.39
CA VAL A 166 6.39 -5.97 12.49
C VAL A 166 7.50 -6.96 12.18
N THR A 167 8.75 -6.60 12.45
CA THR A 167 9.90 -7.50 12.31
C THR A 167 10.64 -7.66 13.62
N GLY A 168 11.22 -8.84 13.84
CA GLY A 168 11.94 -9.17 15.06
C GLY A 168 13.03 -10.20 14.87
N ILE A 169 13.81 -10.37 15.94
CA ILE A 169 14.83 -11.41 16.09
C ILE A 169 14.36 -12.37 17.16
N GLU A 170 14.36 -13.65 16.88
CA GLU A 170 14.11 -14.69 17.87
C GLU A 170 15.24 -14.72 18.91
N VAL A 171 14.90 -14.91 20.19
CA VAL A 171 15.91 -15.21 21.20
C VAL A 171 16.35 -16.65 21.03
N PRO A 172 17.64 -16.93 20.84
CA PRO A 172 18.15 -18.30 20.82
C PRO A 172 17.78 -19.02 22.13
N SER A 173 17.11 -20.13 21.99
CA SER A 173 16.76 -21.03 23.11
C SER A 173 17.98 -21.72 23.71
#